data_e79a9a3cd16b73644e096d3263d5247a
#
_entry.id   e79a9a3cd16b73644e096d3263d5247a
#
_cell.length_a   1.000
_cell.length_b   1.000
_cell.length_c   1.000
_cell.angle_alpha   90.00
_cell.angle_beta   90.00
_cell.angle_gamma   90.00
#
_symmetry.space_group_name_H-M   'P 1'
#
loop_
_entity.id
_entity.type
_entity.pdbx_description
1 polymer ?
#
loop_
_entity_poly.entity_id
_entity_poly.type
_entity_poly.pdbx_seq_one_letter_code
_entity_poly.pdbx_strand_id
1 'polypeptide(L)'
;MFAVAPQHPLASFPQPLSDEVLQAHRAVAVADSIPQGNGITIGLLAGQDVFTVPTMAAKLDAQLRGLGAGFLPEPMARPFIATGALVALQVKRQQRSGQLGYAWRENTLSKGQPAGDRALQWWLDQLSKPLTRLALLGQSSKPKGRASV
;
A
#
# COMPACT_ATOMS: atom_id res chain seq x y z
N MET A 1 -4.49 -4.11 -0.29
CA MET A 1 -5.63 -4.87 0.32
C MET A 1 -6.66 -3.90 0.87
N PHE A 2 -7.94 -4.26 0.90
CA PHE A 2 -9.00 -3.48 1.54
C PHE A 2 -9.06 -3.84 3.02
N ALA A 3 -9.08 -2.83 3.90
CA ALA A 3 -9.04 -3.06 5.34
C ALA A 3 -9.88 -2.05 6.12
N VAL A 4 -10.35 -2.48 7.29
CA VAL A 4 -11.13 -1.68 8.23
C VAL A 4 -10.71 -2.01 9.67
N ALA A 5 -11.04 -1.15 10.62
CA ALA A 5 -10.97 -1.50 12.03
C ALA A 5 -11.95 -2.62 12.40
N PRO A 6 -11.69 -3.45 13.41
CA PRO A 6 -12.58 -4.55 13.81
C PRO A 6 -13.99 -4.10 14.18
N GLN A 7 -14.13 -2.91 14.77
CA GLN A 7 -15.41 -2.30 15.18
C GLN A 7 -16.16 -1.63 14.02
N HIS A 8 -15.56 -1.53 12.83
CA HIS A 8 -16.22 -0.91 11.68
C HIS A 8 -17.35 -1.81 11.18
N PRO A 9 -18.54 -1.27 10.83
CA PRO A 9 -19.68 -2.09 10.39
C PRO A 9 -19.37 -3.08 9.28
N LEU A 10 -18.53 -2.71 8.31
CA LEU A 10 -18.14 -3.58 7.21
C LEU A 10 -17.44 -4.87 7.64
N ALA A 11 -16.85 -4.91 8.86
CA ALA A 11 -16.17 -6.12 9.36
C ALA A 11 -17.13 -7.29 9.56
N SER A 12 -18.42 -7.02 9.77
CA SER A 12 -19.48 -8.02 10.01
C SER A 12 -20.27 -8.38 8.74
N PHE A 13 -20.01 -7.72 7.61
CA PHE A 13 -20.75 -8.01 6.38
C PHE A 13 -20.27 -9.30 5.70
N PRO A 14 -21.17 -10.02 5.03
CA PRO A 14 -20.81 -11.15 4.17
C PRO A 14 -19.83 -10.73 3.07
N GLN A 15 -18.82 -11.53 2.83
CA GLN A 15 -17.79 -11.26 1.82
C GLN A 15 -17.96 -12.17 0.60
N PRO A 16 -17.58 -11.73 -0.60
CA PRO A 16 -16.95 -10.45 -0.92
C PRO A 16 -17.92 -9.27 -0.95
N LEU A 17 -17.49 -8.10 -0.46
CA LEU A 17 -18.31 -6.88 -0.42
C LEU A 17 -18.59 -6.35 -1.82
N SER A 18 -19.83 -5.95 -2.09
CA SER A 18 -20.22 -5.30 -3.35
C SER A 18 -19.97 -3.79 -3.30
N ASP A 19 -20.01 -3.14 -4.47
CA ASP A 19 -19.85 -1.69 -4.58
C ASP A 19 -20.98 -0.93 -3.87
N GLU A 20 -22.21 -1.45 -3.89
CA GLU A 20 -23.36 -0.85 -3.20
C GLU A 20 -23.15 -0.83 -1.68
N VAL A 21 -22.62 -1.93 -1.14
CA VAL A 21 -22.30 -2.01 0.29
C VAL A 21 -21.17 -1.02 0.64
N LEU A 22 -20.13 -0.96 -0.19
CA LEU A 22 -19.01 -0.03 0.03
C LEU A 22 -19.45 1.43 -0.05
N GLN A 23 -20.34 1.78 -0.97
CA GLN A 23 -20.83 3.14 -1.20
C GLN A 23 -21.59 3.69 0.01
N ALA A 24 -22.26 2.83 0.77
CA ALA A 24 -22.99 3.22 1.97
C ALA A 24 -22.07 3.57 3.17
N HIS A 25 -20.77 3.36 3.03
CA HIS A 25 -19.80 3.61 4.10
C HIS A 25 -18.73 4.61 3.67
N ARG A 26 -18.26 5.40 4.65
CA ARG A 26 -17.20 6.39 4.42
C ARG A 26 -15.91 5.75 3.94
N ALA A 27 -15.38 6.26 2.85
CA ALA A 27 -14.04 5.94 2.40
C ALA A 27 -13.00 6.89 2.99
N VAL A 28 -11.80 6.38 3.27
CA VAL A 28 -10.64 7.22 3.58
C VAL A 28 -9.76 7.31 2.33
N ALA A 29 -9.52 8.52 1.85
CA ALA A 29 -8.69 8.81 0.68
C ALA A 29 -7.47 9.65 1.07
N VAL A 30 -6.37 9.48 0.35
CA VAL A 30 -5.22 10.39 0.45
C VAL A 30 -5.42 11.50 -0.57
N ALA A 31 -5.18 12.74 -0.15
CA ALA A 31 -5.20 13.89 -1.06
C ALA A 31 -4.21 13.67 -2.20
N ASP A 32 -4.66 13.92 -3.44
CA ASP A 32 -3.77 13.87 -4.58
C ASP A 32 -2.80 15.04 -4.52
N SER A 33 -1.51 14.74 -4.62
CA SER A 33 -0.46 15.76 -4.65
C SER A 33 -0.25 16.37 -6.03
N ILE A 34 -1.01 15.96 -7.04
CA ILE A 34 -0.89 16.48 -8.40
C ILE A 34 -1.86 17.66 -8.59
N PRO A 35 -1.38 18.93 -8.69
CA PRO A 35 -2.26 20.10 -8.73
C PRO A 35 -3.11 20.23 -10.00
N GLN A 36 -2.90 19.44 -11.04
CA GLN A 36 -3.53 19.59 -12.36
C GLN A 36 -3.82 18.26 -13.07
N GLY A 37 -4.18 17.22 -12.37
CA GLY A 37 -4.56 15.97 -12.98
C GLY A 37 -6.00 15.59 -12.64
N ASN A 38 -6.67 14.85 -13.53
CA ASN A 38 -7.83 14.06 -13.15
C ASN A 38 -7.36 13.07 -12.07
N GLY A 39 -7.40 13.52 -10.81
CA GLY A 39 -6.98 12.72 -9.68
C GLY A 39 -7.70 11.38 -9.75
N ILE A 40 -6.98 10.35 -10.13
CA ILE A 40 -7.53 8.99 -10.10
C ILE A 40 -7.62 8.64 -8.63
N THR A 41 -8.73 8.98 -8.02
CA THR A 41 -9.10 8.54 -6.67
C THR A 41 -9.32 7.04 -6.73
N ILE A 42 -8.20 6.32 -6.64
CA ILE A 42 -8.19 4.86 -6.78
C ILE A 42 -9.07 4.25 -5.69
N GLY A 43 -10.16 3.61 -6.12
CA GLY A 43 -11.01 2.84 -5.22
C GLY A 43 -12.19 3.60 -4.62
N LEU A 44 -12.43 4.87 -4.96
CA LEU A 44 -13.65 5.58 -4.57
C LEU A 44 -14.80 5.27 -5.53
N LEU A 45 -16.02 5.38 -5.00
CA LEU A 45 -17.28 5.24 -5.73
C LEU A 45 -17.92 6.60 -5.91
N ALA A 46 -18.65 6.79 -7.01
CA ALA A 46 -19.40 8.02 -7.24
C ALA A 46 -20.43 8.20 -6.13
N GLY A 47 -20.46 9.41 -5.52
CA GLY A 47 -21.40 9.72 -4.45
C GLY A 47 -21.08 9.11 -3.07
N GLN A 48 -19.96 8.43 -2.92
CA GLN A 48 -19.51 7.92 -1.63
C GLN A 48 -19.06 9.07 -0.71
N ASP A 49 -19.39 8.99 0.59
CA ASP A 49 -18.80 9.89 1.60
C ASP A 49 -17.29 9.62 1.71
N VAL A 50 -16.47 10.67 1.63
CA VAL A 50 -15.01 10.57 1.58
C VAL A 50 -14.36 11.44 2.64
N PHE A 51 -13.60 10.82 3.51
CA PHE A 51 -12.70 11.49 4.43
C PHE A 51 -11.30 11.58 3.83
N THR A 52 -10.91 12.78 3.41
CA THR A 52 -9.61 13.01 2.77
C THR A 52 -8.56 13.37 3.81
N VAL A 53 -7.41 12.71 3.73
CA VAL A 53 -6.25 12.89 4.62
C VAL A 53 -4.98 13.19 3.79
N PRO A 54 -3.98 13.86 4.38
CA PRO A 54 -2.83 14.33 3.62
C PRO A 54 -1.81 13.23 3.24
N THR A 55 -1.76 12.13 3.98
CA THR A 55 -0.73 11.11 3.79
C THR A 55 -1.26 9.69 3.94
N MET A 56 -0.51 8.72 3.44
CA MET A 56 -0.84 7.30 3.63
C MET A 56 -0.76 6.87 5.10
N ALA A 57 0.13 7.48 5.89
CA ALA A 57 0.22 7.24 7.33
C ALA A 57 -1.05 7.76 8.06
N ALA A 58 -1.52 8.95 7.70
CA ALA A 58 -2.77 9.49 8.23
C ALA A 58 -3.99 8.65 7.80
N LYS A 59 -3.97 8.08 6.59
CA LYS A 59 -4.99 7.14 6.13
C LYS A 59 -5.02 5.88 6.99
N LEU A 60 -3.87 5.29 7.26
CA LEU A 60 -3.76 4.13 8.15
C LEU A 60 -4.29 4.44 9.55
N ASP A 61 -3.89 5.58 10.14
CA ASP A 61 -4.36 6.00 11.46
C ASP A 61 -5.89 6.19 11.49
N ALA A 62 -6.45 6.86 10.48
CA ALA A 62 -7.90 7.03 10.35
C ALA A 62 -8.65 5.68 10.28
N GLN A 63 -8.13 4.72 9.53
CA GLN A 63 -8.73 3.39 9.43
C GLN A 63 -8.60 2.58 10.72
N LEU A 64 -7.47 2.68 11.43
CA LEU A 64 -7.28 2.06 12.75
C LEU A 64 -8.28 2.60 13.79
N ARG A 65 -8.62 3.87 13.70
CA ARG A 65 -9.66 4.52 14.54
C ARG A 65 -11.09 4.22 14.10
N GLY A 66 -11.29 3.50 13.01
CA GLY A 66 -12.62 3.17 12.49
C GLY A 66 -13.34 4.33 11.81
N LEU A 67 -12.62 5.39 11.40
CA LEU A 67 -13.21 6.59 10.77
C LEU A 67 -13.64 6.35 9.32
N GLY A 68 -13.35 5.20 8.76
CA GLY A 68 -13.76 4.78 7.42
C GLY A 68 -12.97 3.58 6.91
N ALA A 69 -13.20 3.25 5.66
CA ALA A 69 -12.69 2.07 4.99
C ALA A 69 -11.81 2.43 3.79
N GLY A 70 -10.98 1.51 3.31
CA GLY A 70 -10.26 1.72 2.05
C GLY A 70 -9.09 0.79 1.81
N PHE A 71 -8.48 0.97 0.64
CA PHE A 71 -7.31 0.21 0.26
C PHE A 71 -6.04 0.77 0.92
N LEU A 72 -5.24 -0.13 1.49
CA LEU A 72 -3.91 0.14 2.02
C LEU A 72 -2.87 -0.73 1.27
N PRO A 73 -1.63 -0.24 1.13
CA PRO A 73 -0.52 -1.09 0.72
C PRO A 73 -0.38 -2.28 1.69
N GLU A 74 -0.24 -3.47 1.15
CA GLU A 74 -0.16 -4.69 1.96
C GLU A 74 0.96 -4.65 3.01
N PRO A 75 2.20 -4.21 2.69
CA PRO A 75 3.27 -4.15 3.68
C PRO A 75 2.94 -3.25 4.88
N MET A 76 2.16 -2.17 4.65
CA MET A 76 1.74 -1.24 5.69
C MET A 76 0.63 -1.82 6.57
N ALA A 77 -0.34 -2.51 5.98
CA ALA A 77 -1.49 -3.05 6.70
C ALA A 77 -1.17 -4.36 7.46
N ARG A 78 -0.25 -5.15 6.95
CA ARG A 78 0.06 -6.51 7.45
C ARG A 78 0.34 -6.58 8.96
N PRO A 79 1.18 -5.73 9.56
CA PRO A 79 1.44 -5.78 11.01
C PRO A 79 0.18 -5.58 11.85
N PHE A 80 -0.71 -4.70 11.42
CA PHE A 80 -1.97 -4.39 12.12
C PHE A 80 -3.02 -5.48 11.92
N ILE A 81 -3.02 -6.17 10.80
CA ILE A 81 -3.86 -7.35 10.57
C ILE A 81 -3.36 -8.52 11.44
N ALA A 82 -2.05 -8.72 11.54
CA ALA A 82 -1.47 -9.76 12.36
C ALA A 82 -1.78 -9.60 13.87
N THR A 83 -1.96 -8.35 14.33
CA THR A 83 -2.34 -8.04 15.72
C THR A 83 -3.86 -7.90 15.91
N GLY A 84 -4.65 -8.03 14.85
CA GLY A 84 -6.11 -7.87 14.92
C GLY A 84 -6.57 -6.41 15.02
N ALA A 85 -5.67 -5.43 14.91
CA ALA A 85 -6.02 -4.00 14.91
C ALA A 85 -6.70 -3.55 13.59
N LEU A 86 -6.52 -4.33 12.52
CA LEU A 86 -7.25 -4.22 11.26
C LEU A 86 -7.77 -5.57 10.83
N VAL A 87 -8.90 -5.56 10.11
CA VAL A 87 -9.48 -6.71 9.43
C VAL A 87 -9.36 -6.51 7.92
N ALA A 88 -8.73 -7.46 7.23
CA ALA A 88 -8.71 -7.48 5.77
C ALA A 88 -10.03 -8.04 5.25
N LEU A 89 -10.64 -7.34 4.30
CA LEU A 89 -11.91 -7.72 3.69
C LEU A 89 -11.74 -7.99 2.20
N GLN A 90 -12.48 -9.00 1.72
CA GLN A 90 -12.60 -9.25 0.30
C GLN A 90 -13.64 -8.32 -0.31
N VAL A 91 -13.32 -7.75 -1.46
CA VAL A 91 -14.23 -6.90 -2.23
C VAL A 91 -14.39 -7.47 -3.64
N LYS A 92 -15.57 -7.31 -4.25
CA LYS A 92 -15.84 -7.76 -5.63
C LYS A 92 -15.01 -7.01 -6.67
N ARG A 93 -14.47 -5.86 -6.30
CA ARG A 93 -13.62 -5.05 -7.18
C ARG A 93 -12.27 -5.73 -7.40
N GLN A 94 -11.77 -5.60 -8.62
CA GLN A 94 -10.45 -6.11 -8.95
C GLN A 94 -9.38 -5.43 -8.09
N GLN A 95 -8.65 -6.22 -7.32
CA GLN A 95 -7.49 -5.73 -6.59
C GLN A 95 -6.42 -5.28 -7.59
N ARG A 96 -6.02 -4.04 -7.50
CA ARG A 96 -4.93 -3.54 -8.34
C ARG A 96 -3.60 -3.91 -7.67
N SER A 97 -2.74 -4.59 -8.40
CA SER A 97 -1.34 -4.72 -8.06
C SER A 97 -0.59 -3.48 -8.54
N GLY A 98 0.16 -2.85 -7.65
CA GLY A 98 1.08 -1.79 -8.01
C GLY A 98 2.45 -2.36 -8.37
N GLN A 99 3.03 -1.91 -9.46
CA GLN A 99 4.43 -2.17 -9.76
C GLN A 99 5.25 -1.05 -9.13
N LEU A 100 6.17 -1.40 -8.22
CA LEU A 100 7.13 -0.47 -7.66
C LEU A 100 8.40 -0.51 -8.50
N GLY A 101 8.88 0.68 -8.84
CA GLY A 101 10.12 0.86 -9.56
C GLY A 101 11.02 1.89 -8.87
N TYR A 102 12.24 1.96 -9.28
CA TYR A 102 13.18 3.01 -8.91
C TYR A 102 13.73 3.66 -10.18
N ALA A 103 14.02 4.95 -10.07
CA ALA A 103 14.59 5.72 -11.16
C ALA A 103 15.81 6.50 -10.64
N TRP A 104 16.79 6.70 -11.50
CA TRP A 104 17.95 7.51 -11.20
C TRP A 104 18.28 8.40 -12.40
N ARG A 105 19.01 9.48 -12.14
CA ARG A 105 19.56 10.33 -13.20
C ARG A 105 21.01 9.99 -13.40
N GLU A 106 21.39 9.66 -14.62
CA GLU A 106 22.79 9.59 -15.01
C GLU A 106 23.38 11.01 -14.99
N ASN A 107 24.45 11.18 -14.22
CA ASN A 107 25.11 12.49 -14.14
C ASN A 107 26.09 12.61 -15.31
N THR A 108 25.61 13.14 -16.42
CA THR A 108 26.41 13.37 -17.64
C THR A 108 27.52 14.43 -17.46
N LEU A 109 27.50 15.19 -16.36
CA LEU A 109 28.48 16.23 -16.06
C LEU A 109 29.73 15.68 -15.34
N SER A 110 29.73 14.43 -14.89
CA SER A 110 30.84 13.83 -14.14
C SER A 110 31.76 12.97 -15.02
N LYS A 111 32.03 13.37 -16.27
CA LYS A 111 33.10 12.74 -17.03
C LYS A 111 34.43 13.01 -16.32
N GLY A 112 34.80 12.15 -15.37
CA GLY A 112 36.05 12.23 -14.64
C GLY A 112 36.01 12.02 -13.12
N GLN A 113 34.84 11.83 -12.48
CA GLN A 113 34.76 11.49 -11.06
C GLN A 113 34.26 10.06 -10.82
N PRO A 114 35.17 9.11 -10.59
CA PRO A 114 34.80 7.69 -10.40
C PRO A 114 34.08 7.39 -9.08
N ALA A 115 33.97 8.35 -8.17
CA ALA A 115 33.34 8.14 -6.87
C ALA A 115 31.80 8.13 -6.92
N GLY A 116 31.18 8.98 -7.76
CA GLY A 116 29.73 9.03 -7.91
C GLY A 116 29.15 7.79 -8.59
N ASP A 117 29.84 7.28 -9.59
CA ASP A 117 29.42 6.07 -10.32
C ASP A 117 29.51 4.80 -9.47
N ARG A 118 30.50 4.71 -8.58
CA ARG A 118 30.64 3.53 -7.67
C ARG A 118 29.49 3.41 -6.68
N ALA A 119 29.05 4.53 -6.11
CA ALA A 119 27.94 4.51 -5.17
C ALA A 119 26.63 4.13 -5.87
N LEU A 120 26.38 4.68 -7.06
CA LEU A 120 25.22 4.34 -7.87
C LEU A 120 25.24 2.86 -8.27
N GLN A 121 26.36 2.35 -8.78
CA GLN A 121 26.51 0.94 -9.13
C GLN A 121 26.27 0.02 -7.93
N TRP A 122 26.83 0.35 -6.76
CA TRP A 122 26.59 -0.41 -5.54
C TRP A 122 25.11 -0.47 -5.19
N TRP A 123 24.38 0.67 -5.30
CA TRP A 123 22.94 0.70 -5.03
C TRP A 123 22.16 -0.11 -6.05
N LEU A 124 22.47 -0.02 -7.33
CA LEU A 124 21.81 -0.79 -8.38
C LEU A 124 22.04 -2.29 -8.17
N ASP A 125 23.25 -2.69 -7.79
CA ASP A 125 23.59 -4.06 -7.45
C ASP A 125 22.80 -4.54 -6.21
N GLN A 126 22.66 -3.70 -5.17
CA GLN A 126 21.83 -4.06 -4.01
C GLN A 126 20.37 -4.21 -4.42
N LEU A 127 19.82 -3.27 -5.18
CA LEU A 127 18.42 -3.29 -5.62
C LEU A 127 18.11 -4.41 -6.62
N SER A 128 19.11 -4.97 -7.29
CA SER A 128 18.96 -6.15 -8.15
C SER A 128 18.75 -7.45 -7.35
N LYS A 129 19.20 -7.51 -6.09
CA LYS A 129 19.14 -8.71 -5.26
C LYS A 129 17.71 -9.00 -4.81
N PRO A 130 17.18 -10.23 -5.00
CA PRO A 130 15.80 -10.57 -4.59
C PRO A 130 15.55 -10.35 -3.11
N LEU A 131 16.49 -10.68 -2.23
CA LEU A 131 16.36 -10.51 -0.78
C LEU A 131 16.22 -9.03 -0.39
N THR A 132 16.97 -8.14 -1.02
CA THR A 132 16.87 -6.70 -0.80
C THR A 132 15.50 -6.19 -1.22
N ARG A 133 14.99 -6.61 -2.38
CA ARG A 133 13.65 -6.26 -2.85
C ARG A 133 12.55 -6.74 -1.91
N LEU A 134 12.66 -7.98 -1.43
CA LEU A 134 11.72 -8.53 -0.45
C LEU A 134 11.75 -7.74 0.86
N ALA A 135 12.94 -7.38 1.36
CA ALA A 135 13.09 -6.58 2.57
C ALA A 135 12.47 -5.18 2.41
N LEU A 136 12.70 -4.51 1.28
CA LEU A 136 12.13 -3.19 0.97
C LEU A 136 10.60 -3.22 0.86
N LEU A 137 10.03 -4.35 0.42
CA LEU A 137 8.58 -4.55 0.34
C LEU A 137 7.98 -5.05 1.67
N GLY A 138 8.77 -5.13 2.75
CA GLY A 138 8.32 -5.65 4.03
C GLY A 138 7.91 -7.12 3.99
N GLN A 139 8.36 -7.85 2.97
CA GLN A 139 8.14 -9.30 2.87
C GLN A 139 9.33 -10.00 3.51
N SER A 140 9.20 -10.40 4.78
CA SER A 140 10.16 -11.32 5.36
C SER A 140 10.03 -12.67 4.63
N SER A 141 11.14 -13.20 4.13
CA SER A 141 11.20 -14.59 3.70
C SER A 141 10.88 -15.48 4.91
N LYS A 142 9.65 -16.00 5.00
CA LYS A 142 9.39 -17.11 5.92
C LYS A 142 10.38 -18.22 5.55
N PRO A 143 11.23 -18.71 6.46
CA PRO A 143 12.03 -19.87 6.17
C PRO A 143 11.05 -21.01 5.84
N LYS A 144 11.19 -21.61 4.67
CA LYS A 144 10.51 -22.86 4.34
C LYS A 144 10.88 -23.84 5.45
N GLY A 145 9.87 -24.20 6.26
CA GLY A 145 10.04 -25.20 7.28
C GLY A 145 10.69 -26.44 6.66
N ARG A 146 11.78 -26.88 7.25
CA ARG A 146 12.37 -28.20 6.99
C ARG A 146 11.26 -29.21 7.25
N ALA A 147 10.85 -29.93 6.22
CA ALA A 147 10.09 -31.15 6.40
C ALA A 147 10.97 -32.08 7.22
N SER A 148 10.51 -32.43 8.42
CA SER A 148 11.11 -33.53 9.21
C SER A 148 10.76 -34.81 8.50
N VAL A 149 11.79 -35.57 8.21
CA VAL A 149 11.72 -36.99 7.83
C VAL A 149 11.33 -37.80 9.06
#